data_e61ae1fb0c523140dec761e574e4db98
#
_entry.id   e61ae1fb0c523140dec761e574e4db98
#
_cell.length_a   1.000
_cell.length_b   1.000
_cell.length_c   1.000
_cell.angle_alpha   90.00
_cell.angle_beta   90.00
_cell.angle_gamma   90.00
#
_symmetry.space_group_name_H-M   'P 1'
#
loop_
_entity.id
_entity.type
_entity.pdbx_description
1 polymer ?
#
loop_
_entity_poly.entity_id
_entity_poly.type
_entity_poly.pdbx_seq_one_letter_code
_entity_poly.pdbx_strand_id
1 'polypeptide(L)'
;MTDLATPPVEEASAPTQRAVSIPFVSGGRLRWSLRGLISMSALLAFCLLPVRGLYRATGSSMEEGFMLVFPKLVQRGKIPNVDFLHLYGPGSLDVLALWYRVFGYTLEAQRTFGLLQNLAIVFAVYALTRTWGRVTAVGAGGIAALLIMTPIGLSALAWHGAVAMAMWSLVLALRARHTARTIDWALAGLLGGVALTFRPDIILAISTALLVAGWSHRRTALKPVLIAAIVGLIPMWVHLVVAGPWNVFNGIVLDPVFRLRAGRELPVPPSWGVVDGALQAVAEGVPPWWGLPAPAASQQLFLWFFAVVIIAVAVPAWAWWRRRHGERDEQNMVLLAAGVFGLGILPQALQRPDSTHLAWVAVASWPLLAAAIADARSRRTDGNSWLPGVTGVSIVCVLMLVVTPFFTYRQYVLQTRVSAGDLPLPFLVERDGRRFWFGDAFVASALNEMIVDLDELTEPGDRIVVGPADLSRTIYSDVAVHYLFPELIPATYYIEMDPGLADAAGSGLAQDIETADFLVLTNIWTGWNEPNASSEYLSQEANQAVADNFCLIRAFEENLVLIFERCEGGGGVSPADVPGRYPLPEDPAG
;
A
#
# COMPACT_ATOMS: atom_id res chain seq x y z
N MET A 1 61.32 55.35 30.02
CA MET A 1 60.85 53.96 30.14
C MET A 1 59.36 54.07 30.50
N THR A 2 58.54 54.00 29.48
CA THR A 2 57.06 54.06 29.57
C THR A 2 56.54 52.70 29.12
N ASP A 3 56.00 51.96 30.09
CA ASP A 3 55.33 50.66 29.87
C ASP A 3 54.04 50.91 29.09
N LEU A 4 53.99 50.34 27.89
CA LEU A 4 52.77 50.22 27.08
C LEU A 4 52.06 48.94 27.51
N ALA A 5 51.01 49.09 28.31
CA ALA A 5 50.07 47.97 28.59
C ALA A 5 49.27 47.63 27.36
N THR A 6 49.40 46.40 26.87
CA THR A 6 48.55 45.78 25.82
C THR A 6 47.14 45.60 26.40
N PRO A 7 46.07 45.96 25.65
CA PRO A 7 44.69 45.69 26.10
C PRO A 7 44.37 44.19 26.03
N PRO A 8 43.51 43.67 26.90
CA PRO A 8 43.12 42.24 26.89
C PRO A 8 42.34 41.89 25.61
N VAL A 9 42.76 40.81 24.98
CA VAL A 9 42.06 40.19 23.85
C VAL A 9 40.70 39.66 24.38
N GLU A 10 39.65 40.29 23.94
CA GLU A 10 38.28 39.83 24.18
C GLU A 10 38.09 38.48 23.47
N GLU A 11 38.07 37.38 24.24
CA GLU A 11 37.71 36.04 23.71
C GLU A 11 36.31 36.11 23.10
N ALA A 12 36.26 36.08 21.76
CA ALA A 12 35.02 35.96 21.03
C ALA A 12 34.35 34.64 21.44
N SER A 13 33.30 34.76 22.25
CA SER A 13 32.45 33.66 22.68
C SER A 13 31.92 32.93 21.44
N ALA A 14 32.35 31.70 21.27
CA ALA A 14 31.85 30.81 20.22
C ALA A 14 30.31 30.77 20.27
N PRO A 15 29.62 30.82 19.12
CA PRO A 15 28.16 30.80 19.10
C PRO A 15 27.69 29.50 19.74
N THR A 16 27.01 29.62 20.88
CA THR A 16 26.33 28.49 21.53
C THR A 16 25.35 27.88 20.56
N GLN A 17 25.72 26.74 19.98
CA GLN A 17 24.81 25.89 19.24
C GLN A 17 23.65 25.51 20.18
N ARG A 18 22.51 26.20 20.02
CA ARG A 18 21.26 25.79 20.68
C ARG A 18 20.93 24.39 20.22
N ALA A 19 21.14 23.43 21.10
CA ALA A 19 20.71 22.06 20.89
C ALA A 19 19.19 22.05 20.60
N VAL A 20 18.80 21.82 19.37
CA VAL A 20 17.40 21.66 18.97
C VAL A 20 16.91 20.37 19.62
N SER A 21 16.20 20.47 20.74
CA SER A 21 15.62 19.31 21.41
C SER A 21 14.50 18.73 20.55
N ILE A 22 14.71 17.53 20.01
CA ILE A 22 13.74 16.78 19.22
C ILE A 22 12.88 15.99 20.22
N PRO A 23 11.57 16.26 20.38
CA PRO A 23 10.76 15.62 21.43
C PRO A 23 10.68 14.09 21.33
N PHE A 24 10.76 13.54 20.12
CA PHE A 24 10.73 12.08 19.88
C PHE A 24 12.13 11.48 19.72
N VAL A 25 13.13 12.24 19.33
CA VAL A 25 14.49 11.78 19.06
C VAL A 25 15.46 12.17 20.18
N SER A 26 15.30 13.32 20.86
CA SER A 26 16.11 13.68 22.01
C SER A 26 15.57 13.03 23.29
N GLY A 27 16.42 12.33 24.04
CA GLY A 27 16.11 11.53 25.22
C GLY A 27 15.53 12.25 26.45
N GLY A 28 14.96 13.44 26.30
CA GLY A 28 14.22 14.14 27.33
C GLY A 28 12.85 13.47 27.60
N ARG A 29 12.35 13.54 28.84
CA ARG A 29 10.96 13.20 29.16
C ARG A 29 10.04 13.88 28.16
N LEU A 30 9.05 13.16 27.61
CA LEU A 30 8.06 13.66 26.66
C LEU A 30 7.29 14.83 27.31
N ARG A 31 7.85 16.03 27.21
CA ARG A 31 7.13 17.25 27.61
C ARG A 31 6.27 17.67 26.44
N TRP A 32 4.99 17.34 26.51
CA TRP A 32 3.98 17.82 25.59
C TRP A 32 3.92 19.35 25.66
N SER A 33 4.51 20.03 24.67
CA SER A 33 4.31 21.47 24.57
C SER A 33 2.96 21.71 23.90
N LEU A 34 2.17 22.69 24.37
CA LEU A 34 0.90 23.07 23.75
C LEU A 34 1.04 23.25 22.21
N ARG A 35 2.13 23.91 21.79
CA ARG A 35 2.41 24.10 20.34
C ARG A 35 2.70 22.78 19.61
N GLY A 36 3.27 21.79 20.29
CA GLY A 36 3.47 20.43 19.73
C GLY A 36 2.13 19.71 19.57
N LEU A 37 1.29 19.78 20.58
CA LEU A 37 -0.05 19.20 20.56
C LEU A 37 -0.89 19.83 19.43
N ILE A 38 -0.92 21.16 19.32
CA ILE A 38 -1.62 21.87 18.24
C ILE A 38 -1.15 21.39 16.85
N SER A 39 0.17 21.24 16.64
CA SER A 39 0.69 20.81 15.34
C SER A 39 0.29 19.39 14.98
N MET A 40 0.28 18.47 15.96
CA MET A 40 -0.16 17.09 15.76
C MET A 40 -1.68 17.02 15.54
N SER A 41 -2.46 17.79 16.30
CA SER A 41 -3.92 17.87 16.12
C SER A 41 -4.29 18.46 14.76
N ALA A 42 -3.58 19.47 14.28
CA ALA A 42 -3.80 20.01 12.93
C ALA A 42 -3.51 18.98 11.84
N LEU A 43 -2.43 18.22 11.97
CA LEU A 43 -2.13 17.13 11.04
C LEU A 43 -3.18 16.02 11.09
N LEU A 44 -3.59 15.62 12.30
CA LEU A 44 -4.65 14.64 12.48
C LEU A 44 -5.97 15.12 11.88
N ALA A 45 -6.36 16.37 12.13
CA ALA A 45 -7.56 16.97 11.54
C ALA A 45 -7.49 16.92 9.99
N PHE A 46 -6.33 17.29 9.41
CA PHE A 46 -6.12 17.16 7.96
C PHE A 46 -6.34 15.73 7.49
N CYS A 47 -5.77 14.72 8.15
CA CYS A 47 -5.99 13.31 7.79
C CYS A 47 -7.46 12.88 7.92
N LEU A 48 -8.21 13.44 8.87
CA LEU A 48 -9.60 13.05 9.14
C LEU A 48 -10.64 13.72 8.23
N LEU A 49 -10.28 14.79 7.51
CA LEU A 49 -11.21 15.49 6.59
C LEU A 49 -11.85 14.56 5.54
N PRO A 50 -11.11 13.71 4.80
CA PRO A 50 -11.69 12.84 3.78
C PRO A 50 -12.25 11.52 4.33
N VAL A 51 -12.12 11.24 5.64
CA VAL A 51 -12.31 9.90 6.21
C VAL A 51 -13.73 9.36 6.00
N ARG A 52 -14.78 10.19 6.18
CA ARG A 52 -16.17 9.73 5.95
C ARG A 52 -16.38 9.32 4.48
N GLY A 53 -15.80 10.06 3.53
CA GLY A 53 -15.82 9.69 2.11
C GLY A 53 -15.04 8.42 1.85
N LEU A 54 -13.84 8.30 2.42
CA LEU A 54 -12.99 7.11 2.27
C LEU A 54 -13.61 5.84 2.86
N TYR A 55 -14.36 5.94 3.96
CA TYR A 55 -15.11 4.80 4.52
C TYR A 55 -16.24 4.29 3.61
N ARG A 56 -16.66 5.10 2.65
CA ARG A 56 -17.72 4.79 1.70
C ARG A 56 -17.26 4.89 0.25
N ALA A 57 -15.96 5.00 0.02
CA ALA A 57 -15.38 5.00 -1.31
C ALA A 57 -15.60 3.64 -1.99
N THR A 58 -15.60 3.64 -3.32
CA THR A 58 -15.54 2.41 -4.10
C THR A 58 -14.42 1.52 -3.59
N GLY A 59 -14.76 0.29 -3.27
CA GLY A 59 -13.81 -0.71 -2.80
C GLY A 59 -13.05 -1.34 -3.96
N SER A 60 -11.87 -1.84 -3.66
CA SER A 60 -11.14 -2.74 -4.54
C SER A 60 -11.60 -4.16 -4.23
N SER A 61 -12.42 -4.75 -5.11
CA SER A 61 -13.08 -6.04 -4.85
C SER A 61 -12.08 -7.17 -4.61
N MET A 62 -10.90 -7.12 -5.24
CA MET A 62 -9.83 -8.09 -5.02
C MET A 62 -9.01 -7.72 -3.78
N GLU A 63 -8.37 -6.53 -3.74
CA GLU A 63 -7.40 -6.17 -2.69
C GLU A 63 -8.05 -5.96 -1.31
N GLU A 64 -9.20 -5.31 -1.21
CA GLU A 64 -9.95 -5.26 0.05
C GLU A 64 -10.63 -6.60 0.35
N GLY A 65 -11.09 -7.29 -0.70
CA GLY A 65 -11.73 -8.61 -0.60
C GLY A 65 -10.81 -9.62 0.07
N PHE A 66 -9.58 -9.82 -0.40
CA PHE A 66 -8.69 -10.80 0.21
C PHE A 66 -8.24 -10.41 1.63
N MET A 67 -8.11 -9.11 1.93
CA MET A 67 -7.84 -8.65 3.30
C MET A 67 -9.04 -8.81 4.24
N LEU A 68 -10.25 -9.03 3.72
CA LEU A 68 -11.40 -9.48 4.49
C LEU A 68 -11.39 -11.01 4.61
N VAL A 69 -11.30 -11.72 3.50
CA VAL A 69 -11.50 -13.18 3.40
C VAL A 69 -10.36 -13.97 4.08
N PHE A 70 -9.10 -13.68 3.75
CA PHE A 70 -7.95 -14.47 4.23
C PHE A 70 -7.78 -14.46 5.75
N PRO A 71 -7.90 -13.33 6.48
CA PRO A 71 -7.86 -13.36 7.94
C PRO A 71 -9.01 -14.19 8.54
N LYS A 72 -10.17 -14.25 7.85
CA LYS A 72 -11.29 -15.09 8.27
C LYS A 72 -10.99 -16.58 8.06
N LEU A 73 -10.32 -16.94 6.97
CA LEU A 73 -9.82 -18.31 6.74
C LEU A 73 -8.79 -18.71 7.81
N VAL A 74 -7.84 -17.82 8.15
CA VAL A 74 -6.89 -18.05 9.25
C VAL A 74 -7.61 -18.27 10.58
N GLN A 75 -8.67 -17.50 10.89
CA GLN A 75 -9.50 -17.74 12.08
C GLN A 75 -10.16 -19.13 12.10
N ARG A 76 -10.42 -19.72 10.93
CA ARG A 76 -10.97 -21.08 10.75
C ARG A 76 -9.91 -22.17 10.73
N GLY A 77 -8.64 -21.83 10.99
CA GLY A 77 -7.54 -22.76 11.00
C GLY A 77 -6.94 -23.10 9.63
N LYS A 78 -7.31 -22.37 8.59
CA LYS A 78 -6.70 -22.50 7.26
C LYS A 78 -5.31 -21.86 7.25
N ILE A 79 -4.38 -22.48 6.54
CA ILE A 79 -2.96 -22.12 6.53
C ILE A 79 -2.62 -21.47 5.19
N PRO A 80 -2.15 -20.18 5.17
CA PRO A 80 -1.65 -19.54 3.96
C PRO A 80 -0.56 -20.38 3.30
N ASN A 81 -0.49 -20.34 1.97
CA ASN A 81 0.44 -21.12 1.13
C ASN A 81 0.26 -22.66 1.20
N VAL A 82 -0.76 -23.14 1.91
CA VAL A 82 -1.16 -24.56 1.94
C VAL A 82 -2.62 -24.70 1.50
N ASP A 83 -3.54 -24.00 2.17
CA ASP A 83 -4.99 -24.06 1.86
C ASP A 83 -5.41 -23.00 0.85
N PHE A 84 -4.68 -21.91 0.73
CA PHE A 84 -4.91 -20.81 -0.23
C PHE A 84 -3.61 -20.07 -0.55
N LEU A 85 -3.53 -19.53 -1.77
CA LEU A 85 -2.40 -18.71 -2.20
C LEU A 85 -2.36 -17.42 -1.40
N HIS A 86 -1.17 -17.05 -0.88
CA HIS A 86 -0.92 -15.74 -0.28
C HIS A 86 0.49 -15.29 -0.61
N LEU A 87 0.60 -14.15 -1.30
CA LEU A 87 1.87 -13.67 -1.87
C LEU A 87 2.72 -12.84 -0.89
N TYR A 88 2.23 -12.62 0.34
CA TYR A 88 2.87 -11.78 1.35
C TYR A 88 3.18 -12.57 2.62
N GLY A 89 3.78 -11.90 3.59
CA GLY A 89 4.05 -12.53 4.87
C GLY A 89 2.78 -12.72 5.72
N PRO A 90 2.76 -13.73 6.63
CA PRO A 90 1.58 -14.10 7.40
C PRO A 90 1.14 -13.06 8.42
N GLY A 91 2.08 -12.18 8.86
CA GLY A 91 1.82 -11.26 9.98
C GLY A 91 0.67 -10.27 9.74
N SER A 92 0.42 -9.88 8.48
CA SER A 92 -0.72 -9.03 8.15
C SER A 92 -2.06 -9.73 8.39
N LEU A 93 -2.15 -11.01 8.02
CA LEU A 93 -3.35 -11.83 8.20
C LEU A 93 -3.58 -12.15 9.68
N ASP A 94 -2.51 -12.52 10.40
CA ASP A 94 -2.58 -12.83 11.83
C ASP A 94 -3.10 -11.65 12.66
N VAL A 95 -2.56 -10.45 12.40
CA VAL A 95 -2.97 -9.23 13.10
C VAL A 95 -4.41 -8.83 12.74
N LEU A 96 -4.80 -8.92 11.46
CA LEU A 96 -6.17 -8.66 11.04
C LEU A 96 -7.15 -9.73 11.57
N ALA A 97 -6.76 -10.99 11.61
CA ALA A 97 -7.57 -12.04 12.23
C ALA A 97 -7.86 -11.74 13.70
N LEU A 98 -6.83 -11.27 14.46
CA LEU A 98 -7.04 -10.83 15.84
C LEU A 98 -7.91 -9.57 15.91
N TRP A 99 -7.69 -8.59 15.02
CA TRP A 99 -8.47 -7.37 14.93
C TRP A 99 -9.97 -7.65 14.73
N TYR A 100 -10.31 -8.53 13.79
CA TYR A 100 -11.70 -8.90 13.51
C TYR A 100 -12.37 -9.65 14.66
N ARG A 101 -11.62 -10.38 15.51
CA ARG A 101 -12.20 -10.97 16.74
C ARG A 101 -12.62 -9.91 17.75
N VAL A 102 -11.96 -8.76 17.78
CA VAL A 102 -12.20 -7.69 18.75
C VAL A 102 -13.22 -6.68 18.24
N PHE A 103 -13.11 -6.27 16.97
CA PHE A 103 -13.87 -5.15 16.40
C PHE A 103 -14.95 -5.58 15.41
N GLY A 104 -15.08 -6.88 15.16
CA GLY A 104 -16.05 -7.42 14.21
C GLY A 104 -15.47 -7.62 12.80
N TYR A 105 -16.14 -8.49 12.06
CA TYR A 105 -15.80 -8.86 10.70
C TYR A 105 -16.60 -8.02 9.71
N THR A 106 -16.15 -6.80 9.48
CA THR A 106 -16.82 -5.82 8.60
C THR A 106 -15.81 -5.03 7.78
N LEU A 107 -16.25 -4.46 6.66
CA LEU A 107 -15.43 -3.55 5.84
C LEU A 107 -14.98 -2.32 6.64
N GLU A 108 -15.84 -1.80 7.51
CA GLU A 108 -15.52 -0.66 8.38
C GLU A 108 -14.39 -1.01 9.37
N ALA A 109 -14.41 -2.22 9.93
CA ALA A 109 -13.33 -2.67 10.81
C ALA A 109 -12.00 -2.81 10.04
N GLN A 110 -12.04 -3.34 8.82
CA GLN A 110 -10.89 -3.44 7.92
C GLN A 110 -10.34 -2.04 7.60
N ARG A 111 -11.21 -1.11 7.16
CA ARG A 111 -10.84 0.28 6.82
C ARG A 111 -10.36 1.08 8.03
N THR A 112 -10.87 0.78 9.23
CA THR A 112 -10.36 1.37 10.48
C THR A 112 -8.91 0.95 10.73
N PHE A 113 -8.59 -0.33 10.52
CA PHE A 113 -7.22 -0.82 10.65
C PHE A 113 -6.29 -0.17 9.61
N GLY A 114 -6.74 -0.07 8.36
CA GLY A 114 -6.00 0.64 7.30
C GLY A 114 -5.78 2.12 7.60
N LEU A 115 -6.78 2.81 8.18
CA LEU A 115 -6.63 4.19 8.67
C LEU A 115 -5.52 4.30 9.73
N LEU A 116 -5.46 3.36 10.68
CA LEU A 116 -4.41 3.34 11.71
C LEU A 116 -3.03 3.12 11.10
N GLN A 117 -2.90 2.24 10.10
CA GLN A 117 -1.65 2.04 9.35
C GLN A 117 -1.22 3.34 8.63
N ASN A 118 -2.14 4.00 7.92
CA ASN A 118 -1.89 5.25 7.22
C ASN A 118 -1.48 6.37 8.18
N LEU A 119 -2.19 6.54 9.30
CA LEU A 119 -1.83 7.49 10.34
C LEU A 119 -0.45 7.19 10.94
N ALA A 120 -0.11 5.92 11.15
CA ALA A 120 1.20 5.53 11.65
C ALA A 120 2.32 5.97 10.68
N ILE A 121 2.15 5.82 9.37
CA ILE A 121 3.10 6.32 8.35
C ILE A 121 3.21 7.84 8.42
N VAL A 122 2.08 8.56 8.41
CA VAL A 122 2.03 10.03 8.44
C VAL A 122 2.75 10.58 9.68
N PHE A 123 2.50 9.99 10.86
CA PHE A 123 3.15 10.41 12.10
C PHE A 123 4.61 9.98 12.19
N ALA A 124 5.04 8.91 11.52
CA ALA A 124 6.46 8.57 11.38
C ALA A 124 7.19 9.62 10.53
N VAL A 125 6.60 10.06 9.41
CA VAL A 125 7.12 11.18 8.60
C VAL A 125 7.19 12.47 9.41
N TYR A 126 6.14 12.79 10.16
CA TYR A 126 6.14 13.93 11.08
C TYR A 126 7.30 13.84 12.08
N ALA A 127 7.51 12.69 12.70
CA ALA A 127 8.58 12.46 13.66
C ALA A 127 9.98 12.63 13.04
N LEU A 128 10.21 12.05 11.85
CA LEU A 128 11.47 12.16 11.11
C LEU A 128 11.78 13.61 10.71
N THR A 129 10.78 14.35 10.23
CA THR A 129 10.98 15.71 9.71
C THR A 129 10.88 16.80 10.77
N ARG A 130 10.57 16.44 12.02
CA ARG A 130 10.42 17.35 13.15
C ARG A 130 11.70 18.14 13.49
N THR A 131 12.86 17.63 13.10
CA THR A 131 14.16 18.28 13.26
C THR A 131 14.28 19.61 12.51
N TRP A 132 13.49 19.80 11.44
CA TRP A 132 13.43 21.07 10.68
C TRP A 132 12.30 22.00 11.12
N GLY A 133 11.74 21.76 12.27
CA GLY A 133 10.67 22.58 12.82
C GLY A 133 9.26 22.01 12.60
N ARG A 134 8.26 22.64 13.26
CA ARG A 134 6.87 22.15 13.25
C ARG A 134 6.21 22.33 11.90
N VAL A 135 6.47 23.46 11.24
CA VAL A 135 5.88 23.74 9.91
C VAL A 135 6.32 22.71 8.89
N THR A 136 7.61 22.41 8.83
CA THR A 136 8.15 21.36 7.96
C THR A 136 7.53 19.99 8.28
N ALA A 137 7.41 19.66 9.57
CA ALA A 137 6.87 18.37 10.00
C ALA A 137 5.38 18.21 9.66
N VAL A 138 4.56 19.24 9.88
CA VAL A 138 3.14 19.22 9.51
C VAL A 138 2.97 19.16 8.00
N GLY A 139 3.72 19.96 7.25
CA GLY A 139 3.65 19.95 5.79
C GLY A 139 4.14 18.63 5.17
N ALA A 140 5.26 18.09 5.66
CA ALA A 140 5.75 16.78 5.24
C ALA A 140 4.77 15.65 5.58
N GLY A 141 4.18 15.68 6.79
CA GLY A 141 3.11 14.77 7.16
C GLY A 141 1.87 14.91 6.28
N GLY A 142 1.48 16.13 5.91
CA GLY A 142 0.39 16.40 4.97
C GLY A 142 0.67 15.85 3.57
N ILE A 143 1.90 16.00 3.05
CA ILE A 143 2.35 15.39 1.80
C ILE A 143 2.23 13.85 1.89
N ALA A 144 2.70 13.26 3.00
CA ALA A 144 2.57 11.82 3.20
C ALA A 144 1.09 11.37 3.24
N ALA A 145 0.21 12.13 3.90
CA ALA A 145 -1.22 11.83 3.93
C ALA A 145 -1.85 11.83 2.53
N LEU A 146 -1.51 12.81 1.69
CA LEU A 146 -1.96 12.87 0.29
C LEU A 146 -1.49 11.67 -0.53
N LEU A 147 -0.28 11.14 -0.27
CA LEU A 147 0.31 10.04 -1.01
C LEU A 147 -0.20 8.67 -0.57
N ILE A 148 -0.54 8.49 0.70
CA ILE A 148 -0.84 7.15 1.23
C ILE A 148 -2.32 6.88 1.43
N MET A 149 -3.13 7.91 1.75
CA MET A 149 -4.54 7.70 2.10
C MET A 149 -5.47 7.59 0.91
N THR A 150 -5.03 7.98 -0.29
CA THR A 150 -5.93 8.18 -1.42
C THR A 150 -5.84 7.13 -2.55
N PRO A 151 -4.72 6.47 -2.81
CA PRO A 151 -4.62 5.56 -3.96
C PRO A 151 -5.56 4.35 -3.88
N ILE A 152 -5.58 3.63 -2.76
CA ILE A 152 -6.51 2.51 -2.48
C ILE A 152 -7.35 2.82 -1.22
N GLY A 153 -7.54 4.08 -0.91
CA GLY A 153 -8.34 4.50 0.23
C GLY A 153 -7.79 4.01 1.57
N LEU A 154 -8.65 3.37 2.36
CA LEU A 154 -8.33 2.88 3.70
C LEU A 154 -8.09 1.36 3.75
N SER A 155 -7.78 0.73 2.64
CA SER A 155 -7.49 -0.71 2.60
C SER A 155 -6.36 -1.10 3.56
N ALA A 156 -6.58 -2.14 4.36
CA ALA A 156 -5.63 -2.63 5.37
C ALA A 156 -4.53 -3.51 4.75
N LEU A 157 -3.86 -3.03 3.72
CA LEU A 157 -2.87 -3.81 2.98
C LEU A 157 -1.60 -4.10 3.79
N ALA A 158 -0.99 -5.24 3.49
CA ALA A 158 0.29 -5.65 4.08
C ALA A 158 1.40 -4.59 3.87
N TRP A 159 1.40 -3.91 2.71
CA TRP A 159 2.35 -2.83 2.39
C TRP A 159 2.29 -1.68 3.41
N HIS A 160 1.09 -1.17 3.71
CA HIS A 160 0.92 -0.05 4.64
C HIS A 160 1.43 -0.39 6.04
N GLY A 161 1.10 -1.60 6.53
CA GLY A 161 1.58 -2.09 7.82
C GLY A 161 3.10 -2.24 7.87
N ALA A 162 3.70 -2.82 6.82
CA ALA A 162 5.14 -3.00 6.73
C ALA A 162 5.89 -1.66 6.72
N VAL A 163 5.46 -0.71 5.88
CA VAL A 163 6.08 0.62 5.80
C VAL A 163 5.91 1.40 7.10
N ALA A 164 4.72 1.33 7.75
CA ALA A 164 4.49 1.95 9.04
C ALA A 164 5.49 1.44 10.09
N MET A 165 5.60 0.12 10.26
CA MET A 165 6.50 -0.50 11.23
C MET A 165 7.97 -0.21 10.90
N ALA A 166 8.35 -0.27 9.62
CA ALA A 166 9.71 0.04 9.17
C ALA A 166 10.10 1.50 9.44
N MET A 167 9.23 2.45 9.16
CA MET A 167 9.49 3.87 9.42
C MET A 167 9.57 4.17 10.93
N TRP A 168 8.71 3.57 11.76
CA TRP A 168 8.84 3.70 13.22
C TRP A 168 10.07 2.99 13.77
N SER A 169 10.48 1.86 13.20
CA SER A 169 11.77 1.22 13.49
C SER A 169 12.93 2.20 13.27
N LEU A 170 12.92 2.91 12.14
CA LEU A 170 13.92 3.92 11.82
C LEU A 170 13.87 5.13 12.78
N VAL A 171 12.68 5.64 13.13
CA VAL A 171 12.51 6.70 14.13
C VAL A 171 13.15 6.29 15.47
N LEU A 172 12.91 5.07 15.92
CA LEU A 172 13.47 4.55 17.17
C LEU A 172 14.98 4.34 17.09
N ALA A 173 15.52 3.87 15.96
CA ALA A 173 16.95 3.74 15.74
C ALA A 173 17.66 5.13 15.77
N LEU A 174 17.08 6.14 15.13
CA LEU A 174 17.59 7.51 15.16
C LEU A 174 17.49 8.10 16.57
N ARG A 175 16.43 7.83 17.32
CA ARG A 175 16.31 8.20 18.73
C ARG A 175 17.38 7.52 19.61
N ALA A 176 17.63 6.22 19.40
CA ALA A 176 18.60 5.44 20.15
C ALA A 176 20.03 6.00 20.06
N ARG A 177 20.37 6.67 18.95
CA ARG A 177 21.66 7.39 18.77
C ARG A 177 21.88 8.47 19.83
N HIS A 178 20.80 9.14 20.27
CA HIS A 178 20.87 10.22 21.26
C HIS A 178 20.69 9.72 22.68
N THR A 179 19.81 8.73 22.86
CA THR A 179 19.48 8.24 24.20
C THR A 179 20.52 7.25 24.71
N ALA A 180 21.27 6.63 23.81
CA ALA A 180 22.16 5.49 24.07
C ALA A 180 21.47 4.31 24.82
N ARG A 181 20.11 4.26 24.80
CA ARG A 181 19.34 3.23 25.50
C ARG A 181 19.24 1.97 24.67
N THR A 182 19.61 0.86 25.24
CA THR A 182 19.50 -0.47 24.61
C THR A 182 18.05 -0.81 24.22
N ILE A 183 17.07 -0.34 25.01
CA ILE A 183 15.65 -0.59 24.72
C ILE A 183 15.18 0.09 23.44
N ASP A 184 15.65 1.28 23.11
CA ASP A 184 15.29 1.99 21.86
C ASP A 184 15.84 1.21 20.63
N TRP A 185 17.07 0.64 20.75
CA TRP A 185 17.62 -0.26 19.71
C TRP A 185 16.85 -1.58 19.61
N ALA A 186 16.45 -2.16 20.73
CA ALA A 186 15.65 -3.38 20.74
C ALA A 186 14.27 -3.15 20.12
N LEU A 187 13.58 -2.05 20.46
CA LEU A 187 12.29 -1.70 19.84
C LEU A 187 12.42 -1.41 18.33
N ALA A 188 13.52 -0.79 17.91
CA ALA A 188 13.80 -0.62 16.48
C ALA A 188 13.93 -1.98 15.78
N GLY A 189 14.68 -2.91 16.36
CA GLY A 189 14.80 -4.28 15.84
C GLY A 189 13.47 -5.02 15.81
N LEU A 190 12.70 -4.95 16.90
CA LEU A 190 11.40 -5.61 17.01
C LEU A 190 10.44 -5.15 15.91
N LEU A 191 10.26 -3.82 15.75
CA LEU A 191 9.41 -3.28 14.70
C LEU A 191 9.93 -3.60 13.30
N GLY A 192 11.25 -3.65 13.11
CA GLY A 192 11.87 -4.11 11.87
C GLY A 192 11.53 -5.56 11.54
N GLY A 193 11.62 -6.45 12.52
CA GLY A 193 11.21 -7.85 12.38
C GLY A 193 9.72 -7.99 12.08
N VAL A 194 8.87 -7.28 12.81
CA VAL A 194 7.42 -7.27 12.55
C VAL A 194 7.11 -6.76 11.13
N ALA A 195 7.77 -5.70 10.65
CA ALA A 195 7.60 -5.22 9.28
C ALA A 195 7.85 -6.32 8.24
N LEU A 196 8.86 -7.15 8.46
CA LEU A 196 9.20 -8.26 7.56
C LEU A 196 8.21 -9.43 7.63
N THR A 197 7.42 -9.56 8.70
CA THR A 197 6.32 -10.53 8.72
C THR A 197 5.14 -10.12 7.85
N PHE A 198 5.00 -8.81 7.55
CA PHE A 198 4.02 -8.29 6.60
C PHE A 198 4.55 -8.34 5.16
N ARG A 199 5.76 -7.83 4.93
CA ARG A 199 6.40 -7.71 3.61
C ARG A 199 7.87 -8.09 3.69
N PRO A 200 8.23 -9.35 3.41
CA PRO A 200 9.63 -9.80 3.44
C PRO A 200 10.53 -9.12 2.40
N ASP A 201 9.95 -8.66 1.29
CA ASP A 201 10.65 -7.99 0.18
C ASP A 201 11.30 -6.65 0.56
N ILE A 202 10.86 -5.98 1.64
CA ILE A 202 11.50 -4.75 2.12
C ILE A 202 12.75 -4.98 2.99
N ILE A 203 13.24 -6.22 3.11
CA ILE A 203 14.37 -6.57 3.98
C ILE A 203 15.62 -5.74 3.70
N LEU A 204 15.94 -5.51 2.43
CA LEU A 204 17.09 -4.69 2.04
C LEU A 204 16.90 -3.22 2.43
N ALA A 205 15.70 -2.69 2.24
CA ALA A 205 15.39 -1.31 2.58
C ALA A 205 15.57 -1.02 4.08
N ILE A 206 14.94 -1.86 4.92
CA ILE A 206 14.99 -1.65 6.37
C ILE A 206 16.37 -1.97 6.95
N SER A 207 17.02 -3.05 6.50
CA SER A 207 18.34 -3.44 7.00
C SER A 207 19.40 -2.38 6.68
N THR A 208 19.44 -1.88 5.45
CA THR A 208 20.41 -0.84 5.05
C THR A 208 20.14 0.48 5.77
N ALA A 209 18.87 0.89 5.95
CA ALA A 209 18.53 2.10 6.69
C ALA A 209 18.93 2.00 8.18
N LEU A 210 18.67 0.87 8.83
CA LEU A 210 19.08 0.61 10.21
C LEU A 210 20.61 0.54 10.37
N LEU A 211 21.32 -0.07 9.42
CA LEU A 211 22.79 -0.07 9.39
C LEU A 211 23.35 1.34 9.26
N VAL A 212 22.80 2.17 8.37
CA VAL A 212 23.20 3.58 8.22
C VAL A 212 22.96 4.34 9.53
N ALA A 213 21.76 4.21 10.11
CA ALA A 213 21.42 4.85 11.37
C ALA A 213 22.32 4.36 12.53
N GLY A 214 22.60 3.08 12.62
CA GLY A 214 23.34 2.44 13.72
C GLY A 214 24.85 2.39 13.56
N TRP A 215 25.42 2.74 12.41
CA TRP A 215 26.83 2.46 12.09
C TRP A 215 27.84 2.96 13.12
N SER A 216 27.68 4.19 13.59
CA SER A 216 28.55 4.76 14.64
C SER A 216 28.38 4.10 16.01
N HIS A 217 27.27 3.40 16.23
CA HIS A 217 26.91 2.71 17.48
C HIS A 217 26.87 1.18 17.31
N ARG A 218 27.44 0.62 16.24
CA ARG A 218 27.30 -0.78 15.86
C ARG A 218 27.61 -1.78 16.98
N ARG A 219 28.57 -1.46 17.86
CA ARG A 219 28.96 -2.35 18.97
C ARG A 219 27.85 -2.51 20.02
N THR A 220 27.06 -1.46 20.23
CA THR A 220 25.96 -1.43 21.22
C THR A 220 24.59 -1.67 20.57
N ALA A 221 24.42 -1.33 19.29
CA ALA A 221 23.17 -1.43 18.54
C ALA A 221 22.92 -2.83 17.95
N LEU A 222 23.95 -3.47 17.39
CA LEU A 222 23.77 -4.66 16.55
C LEU A 222 23.08 -5.82 17.32
N LYS A 223 23.58 -6.16 18.50
CA LYS A 223 23.05 -7.28 19.28
C LYS A 223 21.58 -7.08 19.68
N PRO A 224 21.16 -5.96 20.30
CA PRO A 224 19.75 -5.77 20.66
C PRO A 224 18.84 -5.67 19.45
N VAL A 225 19.27 -5.05 18.33
CA VAL A 225 18.49 -4.98 17.10
C VAL A 225 18.26 -6.37 16.52
N LEU A 226 19.32 -7.20 16.38
CA LEU A 226 19.18 -8.54 15.79
C LEU A 226 18.33 -9.48 16.66
N ILE A 227 18.57 -9.51 17.98
CA ILE A 227 17.77 -10.37 18.87
C ILE A 227 16.30 -9.98 18.82
N ALA A 228 16.00 -8.68 18.90
CA ALA A 228 14.62 -8.21 18.87
C ALA A 228 13.97 -8.38 17.49
N ALA A 229 14.73 -8.26 16.39
CA ALA A 229 14.23 -8.56 15.05
C ALA A 229 13.85 -10.05 14.90
N ILE A 230 14.67 -10.98 15.43
CA ILE A 230 14.35 -12.40 15.45
C ILE A 230 13.05 -12.65 16.24
N VAL A 231 12.85 -11.95 17.37
CA VAL A 231 11.59 -12.00 18.14
C VAL A 231 10.43 -11.43 17.33
N GLY A 232 10.63 -10.30 16.65
CA GLY A 232 9.61 -9.70 15.76
C GLY A 232 9.21 -10.62 14.59
N LEU A 233 10.09 -11.51 14.17
CA LEU A 233 9.84 -12.50 13.10
C LEU A 233 9.15 -13.78 13.60
N ILE A 234 8.74 -13.89 14.88
CA ILE A 234 8.08 -15.10 15.42
C ILE A 234 6.91 -15.56 14.53
N PRO A 235 5.97 -14.71 14.05
CA PRO A 235 4.90 -15.18 13.17
C PRO A 235 5.43 -15.86 11.90
N MET A 236 6.50 -15.35 11.31
CA MET A 236 7.15 -15.97 10.14
C MET A 236 7.79 -17.31 10.48
N TRP A 237 8.47 -17.43 11.64
CA TRP A 237 9.06 -18.71 12.08
C TRP A 237 7.98 -19.76 12.33
N VAL A 238 6.87 -19.38 12.98
CA VAL A 238 5.72 -20.26 13.17
C VAL A 238 5.15 -20.70 11.83
N HIS A 239 4.96 -19.78 10.91
CA HIS A 239 4.43 -20.07 9.57
C HIS A 239 5.35 -21.03 8.79
N LEU A 240 6.68 -20.84 8.84
CA LEU A 240 7.65 -21.76 8.23
C LEU A 240 7.54 -23.18 8.76
N VAL A 241 7.24 -23.33 10.06
CA VAL A 241 7.09 -24.67 10.68
C VAL A 241 5.74 -25.28 10.29
N VAL A 242 4.66 -24.51 10.31
CA VAL A 242 3.28 -25.00 10.10
C VAL A 242 2.98 -25.25 8.62
N ALA A 243 3.32 -24.32 7.74
CA ALA A 243 3.09 -24.45 6.30
C ALA A 243 4.18 -25.27 5.58
N GLY A 244 5.34 -25.43 6.20
CA GLY A 244 6.53 -26.04 5.62
C GLY A 244 7.38 -25.05 4.82
N PRO A 245 8.73 -25.14 4.93
CA PRO A 245 9.64 -24.16 4.31
C PRO A 245 9.50 -24.04 2.80
N TRP A 246 9.18 -25.14 2.13
CA TRP A 246 9.02 -25.16 0.66
C TRP A 246 7.78 -24.38 0.20
N ASN A 247 6.63 -24.62 0.84
CA ASN A 247 5.38 -23.93 0.49
C ASN A 247 5.51 -22.42 0.75
N VAL A 248 6.13 -22.04 1.86
CA VAL A 248 6.39 -20.62 2.18
C VAL A 248 7.35 -20.00 1.17
N PHE A 249 8.45 -20.69 0.81
CA PHE A 249 9.38 -20.18 -0.19
C PHE A 249 8.72 -20.06 -1.58
N ASN A 250 7.93 -21.05 -1.97
CA ASN A 250 7.19 -21.01 -3.22
C ASN A 250 6.20 -19.82 -3.25
N GLY A 251 5.31 -19.70 -2.28
CA GLY A 251 4.25 -18.67 -2.27
C GLY A 251 4.76 -17.24 -2.02
N ILE A 252 5.84 -17.05 -1.25
CA ILE A 252 6.34 -15.70 -0.92
C ILE A 252 7.47 -15.24 -1.85
N VAL A 253 8.21 -16.16 -2.48
CA VAL A 253 9.37 -15.82 -3.32
C VAL A 253 9.17 -16.24 -4.77
N LEU A 254 8.93 -17.54 -5.04
CA LEU A 254 8.89 -18.02 -6.43
C LEU A 254 7.66 -17.51 -7.18
N ASP A 255 6.50 -17.58 -6.58
CA ASP A 255 5.25 -17.15 -7.21
C ASP A 255 5.26 -15.64 -7.51
N PRO A 256 5.46 -14.72 -6.54
CA PRO A 256 5.38 -13.30 -6.81
C PRO A 256 6.52 -12.75 -7.67
N VAL A 257 7.73 -13.35 -7.57
CA VAL A 257 8.92 -12.80 -8.26
C VAL A 257 9.11 -13.37 -9.65
N PHE A 258 8.79 -14.64 -9.87
CA PHE A 258 9.14 -15.33 -11.12
C PHE A 258 7.95 -15.77 -11.95
N ARG A 259 6.81 -16.12 -11.32
CA ARG A 259 5.64 -16.63 -12.06
C ARG A 259 4.60 -15.55 -12.32
N LEU A 260 4.19 -14.85 -11.27
CA LEU A 260 3.19 -13.78 -11.36
C LEU A 260 3.71 -12.52 -12.08
N ARG A 261 5.02 -12.29 -12.07
CA ARG A 261 5.61 -11.03 -12.54
C ARG A 261 5.20 -10.71 -13.99
N ALA A 262 5.29 -11.66 -14.89
CA ALA A 262 4.95 -11.46 -16.30
C ALA A 262 3.46 -11.06 -16.50
N GLY A 263 2.55 -11.57 -15.66
CA GLY A 263 1.13 -11.23 -15.68
C GLY A 263 0.79 -9.91 -14.97
N ARG A 264 1.74 -9.27 -14.30
CA ARG A 264 1.47 -8.07 -13.48
C ARG A 264 2.39 -6.89 -13.77
N GLU A 265 3.47 -7.07 -14.54
CA GLU A 265 4.38 -5.97 -14.85
C GLU A 265 3.72 -4.95 -15.80
N LEU A 266 4.18 -3.71 -15.70
CA LEU A 266 3.82 -2.63 -16.62
C LEU A 266 5.09 -2.05 -17.25
N PRO A 267 5.00 -1.38 -18.42
CA PRO A 267 6.15 -0.78 -19.09
C PRO A 267 6.95 0.16 -18.19
N VAL A 268 8.28 0.03 -18.22
CA VAL A 268 9.23 0.84 -17.44
C VAL A 268 10.23 1.51 -18.38
N PRO A 269 10.20 2.85 -18.49
CA PRO A 269 9.26 3.81 -17.88
C PRO A 269 7.85 3.71 -18.52
N PRO A 270 6.82 4.31 -17.86
CA PRO A 270 5.50 4.50 -18.49
C PRO A 270 5.60 5.25 -19.81
N SER A 271 4.67 5.00 -20.73
CA SER A 271 4.62 5.69 -22.01
C SER A 271 4.32 7.19 -21.85
N TRP A 272 4.95 8.02 -22.69
CA TRP A 272 4.63 9.46 -22.76
C TRP A 272 3.33 9.75 -23.50
N GLY A 273 3.00 8.96 -24.51
CA GLY A 273 1.92 9.22 -25.45
C GLY A 273 0.59 8.56 -25.11
N VAL A 274 0.63 7.41 -24.44
CA VAL A 274 -0.55 6.60 -24.13
C VAL A 274 -0.55 6.16 -22.68
N VAL A 275 -1.73 5.80 -22.16
CA VAL A 275 -1.86 5.15 -20.85
C VAL A 275 -1.77 3.65 -21.07
N ASP A 276 -0.74 3.04 -20.50
CA ASP A 276 -0.42 1.62 -20.69
C ASP A 276 -1.21 0.73 -19.72
N GLY A 277 -2.46 0.46 -20.03
CA GLY A 277 -3.25 -0.52 -19.29
C GLY A 277 -4.21 0.04 -18.25
N ALA A 278 -5.07 -0.84 -17.74
CA ALA A 278 -6.24 -0.48 -16.93
C ALA A 278 -5.86 0.19 -15.59
N LEU A 279 -4.84 -0.30 -14.88
CA LEU A 279 -4.39 0.34 -13.63
C LEU A 279 -3.74 1.71 -13.85
N GLN A 280 -3.16 1.95 -15.01
CA GLN A 280 -2.67 3.29 -15.35
C GLN A 280 -3.79 4.21 -15.81
N ALA A 281 -4.87 3.67 -16.39
CA ALA A 281 -6.05 4.44 -16.80
C ALA A 281 -6.71 5.19 -15.63
N VAL A 282 -6.61 4.69 -14.41
CA VAL A 282 -7.06 5.42 -13.22
C VAL A 282 -6.33 6.77 -13.03
N ALA A 283 -5.18 6.97 -13.69
CA ALA A 283 -4.50 8.26 -13.71
C ALA A 283 -5.25 9.33 -14.52
N GLU A 284 -6.10 8.92 -15.47
CA GLU A 284 -6.83 9.87 -16.33
C GLU A 284 -7.75 10.79 -15.54
N GLY A 285 -8.50 10.27 -14.63
CA GLY A 285 -9.33 11.02 -13.68
C GLY A 285 -9.97 12.29 -14.22
N VAL A 286 -10.88 12.87 -13.48
CA VAL A 286 -11.53 14.13 -13.85
C VAL A 286 -10.51 15.27 -13.88
N PRO A 287 -10.46 16.11 -14.91
CA PRO A 287 -9.63 17.31 -14.95
C PRO A 287 -9.81 18.14 -13.67
N PRO A 288 -8.78 18.88 -13.24
CA PRO A 288 -8.88 19.69 -12.04
C PRO A 288 -10.06 20.67 -12.18
N TRP A 289 -10.99 20.61 -11.24
CA TRP A 289 -12.21 21.44 -11.19
C TRP A 289 -11.92 22.94 -11.09
N TRP A 290 -10.69 23.33 -10.78
CA TRP A 290 -10.22 24.74 -10.79
C TRP A 290 -9.79 25.23 -12.17
N GLY A 291 -9.92 24.43 -13.24
CA GLY A 291 -9.62 24.83 -14.62
C GLY A 291 -8.15 25.14 -14.93
N LEU A 292 -7.21 24.77 -14.06
CA LEU A 292 -5.79 24.93 -14.34
C LEU A 292 -5.35 23.95 -15.43
N PRO A 293 -4.49 24.38 -16.37
CA PRO A 293 -3.88 23.48 -17.34
C PRO A 293 -3.12 22.38 -16.62
N ALA A 294 -3.32 21.13 -17.03
CA ALA A 294 -2.56 19.99 -16.53
C ALA A 294 -2.02 19.20 -17.71
N PRO A 295 -0.86 18.56 -17.60
CA PRO A 295 -0.40 17.59 -18.57
C PRO A 295 -1.44 16.49 -18.79
N ALA A 296 -1.41 15.81 -19.94
CA ALA A 296 -2.21 14.61 -20.16
C ALA A 296 -1.88 13.52 -19.13
N ALA A 297 -2.80 12.60 -18.87
CA ALA A 297 -2.63 11.58 -17.83
C ALA A 297 -1.37 10.74 -18.03
N SER A 298 -1.09 10.31 -19.27
CA SER A 298 0.15 9.60 -19.64
C SER A 298 1.40 10.41 -19.32
N GLN A 299 1.40 11.71 -19.68
CA GLN A 299 2.51 12.62 -19.40
C GLN A 299 2.70 12.83 -17.88
N GLN A 300 1.60 12.96 -17.12
CA GLN A 300 1.69 13.06 -15.67
C GLN A 300 2.30 11.80 -15.06
N LEU A 301 1.88 10.62 -15.52
CA LEU A 301 2.40 9.35 -15.01
C LEU A 301 3.89 9.18 -15.33
N PHE A 302 4.31 9.53 -16.55
CA PHE A 302 5.71 9.54 -16.96
C PHE A 302 6.55 10.50 -16.09
N LEU A 303 6.08 11.74 -15.93
CA LEU A 303 6.75 12.74 -15.09
C LEU A 303 6.80 12.31 -13.62
N TRP A 304 5.71 11.70 -13.12
CA TRP A 304 5.61 11.17 -11.77
C TRP A 304 6.62 10.07 -11.53
N PHE A 305 6.74 9.10 -12.46
CA PHE A 305 7.73 8.03 -12.39
C PHE A 305 9.16 8.59 -12.25
N PHE A 306 9.58 9.47 -13.16
CA PHE A 306 10.92 10.04 -13.10
C PHE A 306 11.14 10.90 -11.86
N ALA A 307 10.16 11.67 -11.44
CA ALA A 307 10.25 12.48 -10.23
C ALA A 307 10.44 11.61 -8.98
N VAL A 308 9.71 10.49 -8.84
CA VAL A 308 9.87 9.53 -7.74
C VAL A 308 11.28 8.96 -7.74
N VAL A 309 11.75 8.46 -8.88
CA VAL A 309 13.10 7.86 -9.00
C VAL A 309 14.19 8.90 -8.69
N ILE A 310 14.12 10.08 -9.29
CA ILE A 310 15.11 11.14 -9.09
C ILE A 310 15.16 11.57 -7.62
N ILE A 311 14.01 11.80 -6.98
CA ILE A 311 13.95 12.24 -5.58
C ILE A 311 14.47 11.14 -4.64
N ALA A 312 14.08 9.87 -4.88
CA ALA A 312 14.55 8.74 -4.08
C ALA A 312 16.07 8.57 -4.11
N VAL A 313 16.70 8.89 -5.24
CA VAL A 313 18.17 8.87 -5.40
C VAL A 313 18.82 10.16 -4.88
N ALA A 314 18.27 11.32 -5.26
CA ALA A 314 18.90 12.61 -4.98
C ALA A 314 18.99 12.95 -3.49
N VAL A 315 17.94 12.64 -2.70
CA VAL A 315 17.91 12.94 -1.27
C VAL A 315 19.03 12.24 -0.50
N PRO A 316 19.17 10.89 -0.55
CA PRO A 316 20.27 10.21 0.14
C PRO A 316 21.65 10.53 -0.46
N ALA A 317 21.76 10.72 -1.77
CA ALA A 317 23.01 11.09 -2.43
C ALA A 317 23.51 12.47 -1.94
N TRP A 318 22.60 13.46 -1.86
CA TRP A 318 22.92 14.78 -1.33
C TRP A 318 23.32 14.74 0.15
N ALA A 319 22.59 14.00 0.98
CA ALA A 319 22.91 13.81 2.39
C ALA A 319 24.29 13.11 2.55
N TRP A 320 24.58 12.12 1.74
CA TRP A 320 25.88 11.44 1.75
C TRP A 320 27.02 12.36 1.30
N TRP A 321 26.84 13.15 0.22
CA TRP A 321 27.79 14.14 -0.24
C TRP A 321 28.15 15.15 0.85
N ARG A 322 27.15 15.70 1.52
CA ARG A 322 27.34 16.63 2.64
C ARG A 322 28.16 16.01 3.78
N ARG A 323 27.88 14.75 4.14
CA ARG A 323 28.65 14.04 5.17
C ARG A 323 30.11 13.88 4.79
N ARG A 324 30.42 13.65 3.53
CA ARG A 324 31.80 13.60 3.02
C ARG A 324 32.52 14.94 3.12
N HIS A 325 31.79 16.04 3.02
CA HIS A 325 32.35 17.40 3.16
C HIS A 325 32.30 17.93 4.59
N GLY A 326 32.16 17.06 5.58
CA GLY A 326 32.28 17.39 7.01
C GLY A 326 30.98 17.71 7.72
N GLU A 327 29.87 17.83 7.02
CA GLU A 327 28.56 18.12 7.63
C GLU A 327 27.93 16.83 8.20
N ARG A 328 28.20 16.56 9.48
CA ARG A 328 27.79 15.34 10.17
C ARG A 328 26.70 15.60 11.21
N ASP A 329 25.84 16.56 10.96
CA ASP A 329 24.73 16.90 11.84
C ASP A 329 23.62 15.82 11.84
N GLU A 330 22.70 15.93 12.77
CA GLU A 330 21.60 14.98 12.94
C GLU A 330 20.59 15.05 11.79
N GLN A 331 20.27 16.24 11.31
CA GLN A 331 19.37 16.46 10.18
C GLN A 331 19.86 15.71 8.95
N ASN A 332 21.16 15.80 8.68
CA ASN A 332 21.79 15.09 7.59
C ASN A 332 21.77 13.57 7.78
N MET A 333 21.83 13.06 9.02
CA MET A 333 21.69 11.65 9.31
C MET A 333 20.26 11.16 9.04
N VAL A 334 19.24 11.94 9.42
CA VAL A 334 17.84 11.62 9.12
C VAL A 334 17.60 11.53 7.61
N LEU A 335 18.07 12.54 6.85
CA LEU A 335 17.96 12.53 5.38
C LEU A 335 18.65 11.32 4.76
N LEU A 336 19.84 10.96 5.24
CA LEU A 336 20.57 9.82 4.71
C LEU A 336 19.86 8.50 5.03
N ALA A 337 19.52 8.25 6.28
CA ALA A 337 18.95 6.98 6.69
C ALA A 337 17.51 6.77 6.14
N ALA A 338 16.66 7.80 6.23
CA ALA A 338 15.31 7.74 5.69
C ALA A 338 15.30 7.77 4.14
N GLY A 339 16.24 8.51 3.52
CA GLY A 339 16.42 8.50 2.07
C GLY A 339 16.88 7.15 1.55
N VAL A 340 17.80 6.47 2.26
CA VAL A 340 18.24 5.09 1.93
C VAL A 340 17.06 4.11 2.06
N PHE A 341 16.20 4.25 3.06
CA PHE A 341 14.96 3.48 3.15
C PHE A 341 14.06 3.72 1.94
N GLY A 342 13.80 4.99 1.58
CA GLY A 342 13.00 5.35 0.40
C GLY A 342 13.56 4.81 -0.91
N LEU A 343 14.90 4.82 -1.07
CA LEU A 343 15.57 4.19 -2.21
C LEU A 343 15.41 2.66 -2.21
N GLY A 344 15.47 2.04 -1.02
CA GLY A 344 15.36 0.59 -0.87
C GLY A 344 13.98 0.03 -1.17
N ILE A 345 12.90 0.81 -1.03
CA ILE A 345 11.53 0.39 -1.39
C ILE A 345 11.17 0.70 -2.85
N LEU A 346 12.03 1.41 -3.59
CA LEU A 346 11.78 1.80 -4.98
C LEU A 346 11.50 0.62 -5.94
N PRO A 347 12.10 -0.59 -5.78
CA PRO A 347 11.79 -1.73 -6.65
C PRO A 347 10.30 -2.07 -6.75
N GLN A 348 9.50 -1.80 -5.71
CA GLN A 348 8.05 -2.00 -5.74
C GLN A 348 7.37 -1.17 -6.84
N ALA A 349 7.79 0.08 -7.04
CA ALA A 349 7.26 0.95 -8.08
C ALA A 349 7.89 0.68 -9.46
N LEU A 350 9.12 0.13 -9.51
CA LEU A 350 9.77 -0.19 -10.77
C LEU A 350 9.19 -1.45 -11.43
N GLN A 351 8.59 -2.34 -10.65
CA GLN A 351 7.91 -3.51 -11.19
C GLN A 351 6.55 -3.15 -11.83
N ARG A 352 5.82 -2.21 -11.22
CA ARG A 352 4.49 -1.80 -11.64
C ARG A 352 4.33 -0.30 -11.43
N PRO A 353 4.77 0.53 -12.41
CA PRO A 353 4.81 1.98 -12.26
C PRO A 353 3.45 2.64 -12.52
N ASP A 354 2.37 2.13 -11.94
CA ASP A 354 1.07 2.80 -11.92
C ASP A 354 1.02 3.91 -10.86
N SER A 355 -0.04 4.71 -10.89
CA SER A 355 -0.21 5.86 -9.99
C SER A 355 -0.20 5.46 -8.52
N THR A 356 -0.69 4.28 -8.19
CA THR A 356 -0.81 3.75 -6.84
C THR A 356 0.54 3.32 -6.27
N HIS A 357 1.26 2.43 -6.98
CA HIS A 357 2.57 1.95 -6.54
C HIS A 357 3.61 3.07 -6.46
N LEU A 358 3.57 4.01 -7.41
CA LEU A 358 4.43 5.20 -7.37
C LEU A 358 4.12 6.08 -6.15
N ALA A 359 2.85 6.28 -5.78
CA ALA A 359 2.48 7.05 -4.60
C ALA A 359 2.91 6.36 -3.29
N TRP A 360 2.77 5.03 -3.21
CA TRP A 360 3.19 4.25 -2.05
C TRP A 360 4.69 4.34 -1.77
N VAL A 361 5.51 4.34 -2.81
CA VAL A 361 6.98 4.48 -2.66
C VAL A 361 7.37 5.92 -2.37
N ALA A 362 6.67 6.87 -3.00
CA ALA A 362 6.93 8.29 -2.84
C ALA A 362 6.73 8.77 -1.38
N VAL A 363 5.88 8.10 -0.58
CA VAL A 363 5.61 8.48 0.80
C VAL A 363 6.84 8.58 1.70
N ALA A 364 7.90 7.82 1.39
CA ALA A 364 9.15 7.86 2.14
C ALA A 364 10.11 8.95 1.64
N SER A 365 10.10 9.30 0.35
CA SER A 365 11.09 10.20 -0.26
C SER A 365 10.59 11.64 -0.46
N TRP A 366 9.36 11.83 -0.91
CA TRP A 366 8.79 13.15 -1.21
C TRP A 366 8.69 14.08 0.01
N PRO A 367 8.23 13.64 1.17
CA PRO A 367 8.26 14.47 2.39
C PRO A 367 9.67 14.88 2.79
N LEU A 368 10.66 14.02 2.54
CA LEU A 368 12.07 14.33 2.82
C LEU A 368 12.63 15.39 1.88
N LEU A 369 12.15 15.48 0.63
CA LEU A 369 12.52 16.57 -0.27
C LEU A 369 12.13 17.93 0.31
N ALA A 370 10.93 18.05 0.90
CA ALA A 370 10.50 19.28 1.57
C ALA A 370 11.44 19.65 2.73
N ALA A 371 11.86 18.66 3.53
CA ALA A 371 12.82 18.83 4.59
C ALA A 371 14.21 19.21 4.08
N ALA A 372 14.68 18.58 2.98
CA ALA A 372 15.96 18.88 2.35
C ALA A 372 16.03 20.31 1.81
N ILE A 373 14.96 20.77 1.14
CA ILE A 373 14.85 22.16 0.65
C ILE A 373 14.84 23.14 1.82
N ALA A 374 14.06 22.84 2.88
CA ALA A 374 14.02 23.65 4.09
C ALA A 374 15.42 23.77 4.74
N ASP A 375 16.16 22.66 4.80
CA ASP A 375 17.53 22.63 5.32
C ASP A 375 18.49 23.49 4.49
N ALA A 376 18.49 23.30 3.16
CA ALA A 376 19.34 24.06 2.25
C ALA A 376 19.07 25.58 2.32
N ARG A 377 17.81 25.99 2.55
CA ARG A 377 17.44 27.40 2.68
C ARG A 377 17.77 27.96 4.06
N SER A 378 17.56 27.21 5.14
CA SER A 378 17.85 27.67 6.50
C SER A 378 19.33 28.01 6.72
N ARG A 379 20.23 27.35 5.99
CA ARG A 379 21.68 27.60 6.01
C ARG A 379 22.11 28.90 5.33
N ARG A 380 21.23 29.44 4.47
CA ARG A 380 21.47 30.70 3.73
C ARG A 380 20.82 31.91 4.41
N THR A 381 19.97 31.68 5.40
CA THR A 381 19.25 32.74 6.12
C THR A 381 19.61 32.68 7.58
N ASP A 382 20.05 33.82 8.15
CA ASP A 382 20.32 33.93 9.56
C ASP A 382 19.01 33.78 10.36
N GLY A 383 18.80 32.61 10.94
CA GLY A 383 17.89 32.56 12.01
C GLY A 383 16.70 31.67 12.05
N ASN A 384 15.98 31.85 13.06
CA ASN A 384 14.84 31.20 13.70
C ASN A 384 13.51 31.32 12.92
N SER A 385 13.55 31.40 11.60
CA SER A 385 12.39 31.65 10.73
C SER A 385 11.67 30.36 10.36
N TRP A 386 10.33 30.40 10.33
CA TRP A 386 9.48 29.33 9.82
C TRP A 386 9.46 29.28 8.27
N LEU A 387 9.97 30.34 7.61
CA LEU A 387 10.00 30.51 6.16
C LEU A 387 10.69 29.37 5.39
N PRO A 388 11.86 28.82 5.80
CA PRO A 388 12.46 27.69 5.10
C PRO A 388 11.53 26.48 5.01
N GLY A 389 10.80 26.17 6.10
CA GLY A 389 9.84 25.09 6.14
C GLY A 389 8.67 25.31 5.18
N VAL A 390 8.07 26.50 5.19
CA VAL A 390 7.01 26.87 4.23
C VAL A 390 7.52 26.77 2.80
N THR A 391 8.72 27.29 2.53
CA THR A 391 9.30 27.24 1.17
C THR A 391 9.45 25.79 0.70
N GLY A 392 10.02 24.91 1.53
CA GLY A 392 10.22 23.49 1.16
C GLY A 392 8.89 22.78 0.89
N VAL A 393 7.92 22.95 1.78
CA VAL A 393 6.57 22.36 1.62
C VAL A 393 5.87 22.91 0.37
N SER A 394 5.88 24.24 0.17
CA SER A 394 5.21 24.87 -0.98
C SER A 394 5.80 24.41 -2.32
N ILE A 395 7.13 24.30 -2.43
CA ILE A 395 7.78 23.80 -3.66
C ILE A 395 7.34 22.37 -3.95
N VAL A 396 7.32 21.49 -2.95
CA VAL A 396 6.89 20.11 -3.14
C VAL A 396 5.40 20.03 -3.48
N CYS A 397 4.54 20.82 -2.83
CA CYS A 397 3.13 20.86 -3.17
C CYS A 397 2.90 21.34 -4.62
N VAL A 398 3.60 22.39 -5.07
CA VAL A 398 3.52 22.86 -6.46
C VAL A 398 3.99 21.79 -7.43
N LEU A 399 5.08 21.10 -7.12
CA LEU A 399 5.56 19.99 -7.95
C LEU A 399 4.53 18.86 -8.02
N MET A 400 3.90 18.51 -6.89
CA MET A 400 2.82 17.52 -6.87
C MET A 400 1.63 17.93 -7.75
N LEU A 401 1.23 19.20 -7.74
CA LEU A 401 0.13 19.68 -8.59
C LEU A 401 0.39 19.44 -10.09
N VAL A 402 1.65 19.43 -10.50
CA VAL A 402 2.03 19.25 -11.91
C VAL A 402 2.20 17.79 -12.28
N VAL A 403 2.88 17.00 -11.44
CA VAL A 403 3.34 15.67 -11.84
C VAL A 403 2.51 14.52 -11.27
N THR A 404 1.77 14.70 -10.17
CA THR A 404 1.04 13.57 -9.59
C THR A 404 -0.28 13.32 -10.30
N PRO A 405 -0.58 12.05 -10.62
CA PRO A 405 -1.85 11.67 -11.22
C PRO A 405 -3.05 11.87 -10.27
N PHE A 406 -4.23 11.59 -10.79
CA PHE A 406 -5.51 11.79 -10.12
C PHE A 406 -5.61 11.16 -8.72
N PHE A 407 -5.05 9.97 -8.53
CA PHE A 407 -5.14 9.21 -7.27
C PHE A 407 -4.28 9.75 -6.12
N THR A 408 -3.90 11.01 -6.13
CA THR A 408 -3.19 11.69 -5.06
C THR A 408 -4.05 12.80 -4.46
N TYR A 409 -3.63 14.06 -4.62
CA TYR A 409 -4.30 15.20 -4.01
C TYR A 409 -5.73 15.45 -4.53
N ARG A 410 -6.03 15.11 -5.80
CA ARG A 410 -7.38 15.27 -6.36
C ARG A 410 -8.37 14.33 -5.70
N GLN A 411 -7.97 13.09 -5.51
CA GLN A 411 -8.78 12.11 -4.80
C GLN A 411 -9.01 12.52 -3.33
N TYR A 412 -8.00 13.11 -2.69
CA TYR A 412 -8.16 13.67 -1.34
C TYR A 412 -9.25 14.75 -1.31
N VAL A 413 -9.23 15.70 -2.26
CA VAL A 413 -10.25 16.76 -2.37
C VAL A 413 -11.63 16.16 -2.66
N LEU A 414 -11.70 15.20 -3.58
CA LEU A 414 -12.94 14.50 -3.93
C LEU A 414 -13.56 13.83 -2.68
N GLN A 415 -12.79 13.04 -1.95
CA GLN A 415 -13.26 12.35 -0.74
C GLN A 415 -13.61 13.32 0.40
N THR A 416 -12.95 14.47 0.47
CA THR A 416 -13.33 15.54 1.40
C THR A 416 -14.70 16.12 1.05
N ARG A 417 -14.99 16.34 -0.24
CA ARG A 417 -16.31 16.81 -0.70
C ARG A 417 -17.40 15.76 -0.48
N VAL A 418 -17.11 14.48 -0.72
CA VAL A 418 -18.02 13.38 -0.35
C VAL A 418 -18.28 13.36 1.16
N SER A 419 -17.25 13.60 1.96
CA SER A 419 -17.37 13.69 3.43
C SER A 419 -18.27 14.85 3.88
N ALA A 420 -18.22 15.97 3.17
CA ALA A 420 -19.07 17.14 3.41
C ALA A 420 -20.51 16.96 2.90
N GLY A 421 -20.78 15.95 2.07
CA GLY A 421 -22.10 15.71 1.47
C GLY A 421 -22.32 16.43 0.13
N ASP A 422 -21.27 17.02 -0.46
CA ASP A 422 -21.34 17.76 -1.73
C ASP A 422 -21.44 16.84 -2.96
N LEU A 423 -21.08 15.58 -2.82
CA LEU A 423 -21.06 14.59 -3.89
C LEU A 423 -21.75 13.30 -3.45
N PRO A 424 -22.37 12.55 -4.39
CA PRO A 424 -23.04 11.29 -4.09
C PRO A 424 -22.05 10.22 -3.62
N LEU A 425 -22.58 9.23 -2.91
CA LEU A 425 -21.85 8.00 -2.57
C LEU A 425 -21.85 7.06 -3.76
N PRO A 426 -20.87 6.13 -3.84
CA PRO A 426 -20.91 4.98 -4.72
C PRO A 426 -22.12 4.07 -4.44
N PHE A 427 -22.30 3.05 -5.25
CA PHE A 427 -23.40 2.12 -5.16
C PHE A 427 -23.12 1.06 -4.11
N LEU A 428 -24.12 0.78 -3.25
CA LEU A 428 -24.01 -0.16 -2.15
C LEU A 428 -24.47 -1.56 -2.57
N VAL A 429 -23.66 -2.54 -2.24
CA VAL A 429 -24.02 -3.97 -2.20
C VAL A 429 -24.00 -4.40 -0.74
N GLU A 430 -25.10 -4.98 -0.26
CA GLU A 430 -25.25 -5.34 1.16
C GLU A 430 -25.94 -6.70 1.34
N ARG A 431 -25.38 -7.50 2.25
CA ARG A 431 -25.99 -8.75 2.72
C ARG A 431 -25.72 -8.93 4.21
N ASP A 432 -26.75 -9.15 5.02
CA ASP A 432 -26.67 -9.40 6.47
C ASP A 432 -25.81 -8.38 7.23
N GLY A 433 -25.91 -7.10 6.85
CA GLY A 433 -25.12 -6.01 7.43
C GLY A 433 -23.66 -5.94 6.96
N ARG A 434 -23.24 -6.83 6.07
CA ARG A 434 -21.95 -6.76 5.38
C ARG A 434 -22.09 -5.89 4.15
N ARG A 435 -21.26 -4.88 4.03
CA ARG A 435 -21.36 -3.84 3.01
C ARG A 435 -20.12 -3.83 2.15
N PHE A 436 -20.32 -3.59 0.85
CA PHE A 436 -19.26 -3.28 -0.07
C PHE A 436 -19.71 -2.22 -1.07
N TRP A 437 -18.82 -1.36 -1.54
CA TRP A 437 -19.15 -0.23 -2.38
C TRP A 437 -18.56 -0.39 -3.77
N PHE A 438 -19.39 -0.28 -4.80
CA PHE A 438 -19.00 -0.37 -6.20
C PHE A 438 -19.17 0.97 -6.91
N GLY A 439 -18.32 1.25 -7.92
CA GLY A 439 -18.36 2.48 -8.69
C GLY A 439 -19.39 2.49 -9.83
N ASP A 440 -19.89 1.32 -10.21
CA ASP A 440 -20.81 1.13 -11.32
C ASP A 440 -22.19 0.65 -10.83
N ALA A 441 -23.25 1.29 -11.34
CA ALA A 441 -24.62 1.01 -10.94
C ALA A 441 -25.11 -0.37 -11.40
N PHE A 442 -24.74 -0.78 -12.62
CA PHE A 442 -25.13 -2.08 -13.18
C PHE A 442 -24.43 -3.23 -12.46
N VAL A 443 -23.16 -3.06 -12.13
CA VAL A 443 -22.42 -4.01 -11.31
C VAL A 443 -23.07 -4.17 -9.93
N ALA A 444 -23.43 -3.08 -9.29
CA ALA A 444 -24.09 -3.15 -7.98
C ALA A 444 -25.51 -3.76 -8.06
N SER A 445 -26.26 -3.50 -9.13
CA SER A 445 -27.56 -4.15 -9.39
C SER A 445 -27.38 -5.65 -9.55
N ALA A 446 -26.49 -6.07 -10.46
CA ALA A 446 -26.23 -7.49 -10.74
C ALA A 446 -25.82 -8.25 -9.48
N LEU A 447 -24.93 -7.67 -8.66
CA LEU A 447 -24.48 -8.28 -7.40
C LEU A 447 -25.58 -8.34 -6.35
N ASN A 448 -26.45 -7.33 -6.24
CA ASN A 448 -27.57 -7.37 -5.30
C ASN A 448 -28.63 -8.40 -5.73
N GLU A 449 -28.90 -8.54 -7.02
CA GLU A 449 -29.79 -9.59 -7.55
C GLU A 449 -29.18 -10.98 -7.33
N MET A 450 -27.89 -11.14 -7.65
CA MET A 450 -27.13 -12.38 -7.41
C MET A 450 -27.18 -12.79 -5.93
N ILE A 451 -27.11 -11.85 -4.99
CA ILE A 451 -27.17 -12.13 -3.56
C ILE A 451 -28.51 -12.79 -3.21
N VAL A 452 -29.63 -12.29 -3.73
CA VAL A 452 -30.97 -12.85 -3.46
C VAL A 452 -31.05 -14.29 -3.95
N ASP A 453 -30.65 -14.54 -5.19
CA ASP A 453 -30.73 -15.87 -5.79
C ASP A 453 -29.75 -16.85 -5.12
N LEU A 454 -28.53 -16.40 -4.83
CA LEU A 454 -27.51 -17.25 -4.18
C LEU A 454 -27.92 -17.62 -2.74
N ASP A 455 -28.63 -16.73 -2.01
CA ASP A 455 -29.20 -17.03 -0.70
C ASP A 455 -30.27 -18.12 -0.76
N GLU A 456 -31.04 -18.20 -1.86
CA GLU A 456 -32.05 -19.24 -2.07
C GLU A 456 -31.46 -20.57 -2.50
N LEU A 457 -30.34 -20.55 -3.22
CA LEU A 457 -29.72 -21.72 -3.86
C LEU A 457 -28.74 -22.45 -2.95
N THR A 458 -28.09 -21.74 -2.00
CA THR A 458 -26.95 -22.29 -1.25
C THR A 458 -27.27 -22.58 0.20
N GLU A 459 -26.59 -23.58 0.77
CA GLU A 459 -26.59 -23.90 2.19
C GLU A 459 -25.23 -23.58 2.85
N PRO A 460 -25.19 -23.29 4.16
CA PRO A 460 -23.93 -23.12 4.87
C PRO A 460 -23.03 -24.35 4.74
N GLY A 461 -21.84 -24.15 4.22
CA GLY A 461 -20.86 -25.21 3.98
C GLY A 461 -20.68 -25.59 2.52
N ASP A 462 -21.57 -25.12 1.62
CA ASP A 462 -21.40 -25.31 0.18
C ASP A 462 -20.09 -24.68 -0.30
N ARG A 463 -19.51 -25.31 -1.30
CA ARG A 463 -18.21 -24.95 -1.87
C ARG A 463 -18.41 -24.06 -3.09
N ILE A 464 -17.80 -22.89 -3.07
CA ILE A 464 -17.96 -21.89 -4.13
C ILE A 464 -16.63 -21.47 -4.74
N VAL A 465 -16.59 -21.31 -6.07
CA VAL A 465 -15.52 -20.60 -6.78
C VAL A 465 -16.04 -19.23 -7.22
N VAL A 466 -15.28 -18.19 -6.99
CA VAL A 466 -15.53 -16.83 -7.50
C VAL A 466 -14.38 -16.45 -8.40
N GLY A 467 -14.69 -16.00 -9.63
CA GLY A 467 -13.65 -15.65 -10.60
C GLY A 467 -14.17 -14.87 -11.80
N PRO A 468 -13.30 -14.52 -12.76
CA PRO A 468 -13.72 -13.98 -14.05
C PRO A 468 -14.49 -15.04 -14.84
N ALA A 469 -15.39 -14.61 -15.74
CA ALA A 469 -16.15 -15.55 -16.58
C ALA A 469 -15.22 -16.38 -17.47
N ASP A 470 -14.20 -15.76 -18.06
CA ASP A 470 -13.17 -16.49 -18.78
C ASP A 470 -12.01 -16.89 -17.85
N LEU A 471 -12.01 -18.13 -17.39
CA LEU A 471 -11.01 -18.69 -16.48
C LEU A 471 -9.65 -18.99 -17.15
N SER A 472 -9.54 -18.85 -18.47
CA SER A 472 -8.25 -18.86 -19.16
C SER A 472 -7.55 -17.51 -19.15
N ARG A 473 -8.21 -16.47 -18.59
CA ARG A 473 -7.73 -15.11 -18.46
C ARG A 473 -8.10 -14.52 -17.09
N THR A 474 -7.34 -14.86 -16.09
CA THR A 474 -7.64 -14.54 -14.68
C THR A 474 -7.06 -13.18 -14.25
N ILE A 475 -7.43 -12.12 -14.92
CA ILE A 475 -6.87 -10.78 -14.71
C ILE A 475 -7.24 -10.14 -13.36
N TYR A 476 -8.45 -10.41 -12.87
CA TYR A 476 -8.99 -9.83 -11.64
C TYR A 476 -10.17 -10.68 -11.13
N SER A 477 -10.34 -10.78 -9.80
CA SER A 477 -11.43 -11.54 -9.19
C SER A 477 -12.25 -10.68 -8.23
N ASP A 478 -13.55 -10.93 -8.14
CA ASP A 478 -14.47 -10.28 -7.21
C ASP A 478 -14.47 -10.98 -5.85
N VAL A 479 -13.31 -11.12 -5.23
CA VAL A 479 -13.09 -11.77 -3.92
C VAL A 479 -14.05 -11.27 -2.84
N ALA A 480 -14.53 -10.01 -2.95
CA ALA A 480 -15.53 -9.44 -2.04
C ALA A 480 -16.81 -10.27 -1.95
N VAL A 481 -17.16 -11.09 -2.95
CA VAL A 481 -18.30 -12.02 -2.89
C VAL A 481 -18.13 -13.03 -1.75
N HIS A 482 -16.94 -13.60 -1.55
CA HIS A 482 -16.66 -14.48 -0.41
C HIS A 482 -16.81 -13.79 0.96
N TYR A 483 -16.61 -12.46 1.03
CA TYR A 483 -16.86 -11.69 2.24
C TYR A 483 -18.36 -11.54 2.50
N LEU A 484 -19.17 -11.38 1.47
CA LEU A 484 -20.63 -11.29 1.59
C LEU A 484 -21.23 -12.63 2.02
N PHE A 485 -20.66 -13.75 1.59
CA PHE A 485 -21.08 -15.13 1.89
C PHE A 485 -20.02 -15.90 2.71
N PRO A 486 -19.73 -15.47 3.95
CA PRO A 486 -18.66 -16.10 4.73
C PRO A 486 -18.99 -17.52 5.19
N GLU A 487 -20.24 -17.97 5.16
CA GLU A 487 -20.66 -19.33 5.47
C GLU A 487 -20.33 -20.32 4.38
N LEU A 488 -20.14 -19.86 3.12
CA LEU A 488 -19.70 -20.69 2.01
C LEU A 488 -18.18 -20.91 2.09
N ILE A 489 -17.72 -22.00 1.52
CA ILE A 489 -16.31 -22.42 1.57
C ILE A 489 -15.65 -22.13 0.22
N PRO A 490 -14.61 -21.28 0.14
CA PRO A 490 -13.83 -21.16 -1.09
C PRO A 490 -13.32 -22.54 -1.54
N ALA A 491 -13.64 -22.92 -2.77
CA ALA A 491 -13.31 -24.23 -3.32
C ALA A 491 -11.95 -24.26 -4.02
N THR A 492 -11.30 -23.11 -4.20
CA THR A 492 -10.01 -23.02 -4.89
C THR A 492 -8.89 -22.52 -4.00
N TYR A 493 -7.67 -23.00 -4.29
CA TYR A 493 -6.42 -22.44 -3.75
C TYR A 493 -6.17 -21.01 -4.26
N TYR A 494 -6.66 -20.68 -5.48
CA TYR A 494 -6.44 -19.42 -6.19
C TYR A 494 -7.59 -18.42 -5.98
N ILE A 495 -7.89 -18.04 -4.73
CA ILE A 495 -9.01 -17.14 -4.41
C ILE A 495 -8.86 -15.76 -5.09
N GLU A 496 -7.62 -15.26 -5.24
CA GLU A 496 -7.33 -14.00 -5.94
C GLU A 496 -7.34 -14.15 -7.48
N MET A 497 -7.30 -15.35 -8.00
CA MET A 497 -7.22 -15.65 -9.45
C MET A 497 -6.06 -14.90 -10.12
N ASP A 498 -4.84 -15.07 -9.57
CA ASP A 498 -3.65 -14.38 -10.08
C ASP A 498 -3.22 -14.91 -11.46
N PRO A 499 -3.02 -14.02 -12.47
CA PRO A 499 -2.65 -14.42 -13.82
C PRO A 499 -1.24 -15.04 -13.86
N GLY A 500 -1.07 -16.08 -14.69
CA GLY A 500 0.16 -16.86 -14.79
C GLY A 500 0.31 -17.88 -13.65
N LEU A 501 -0.60 -17.91 -12.70
CA LEU A 501 -0.69 -18.90 -11.62
C LEU A 501 -1.98 -19.70 -11.72
N ALA A 502 -3.13 -19.05 -11.62
CA ALA A 502 -4.43 -19.69 -11.64
C ALA A 502 -4.78 -20.25 -13.03
N ASP A 503 -4.56 -19.49 -14.08
CA ASP A 503 -4.84 -19.83 -15.49
C ASP A 503 -3.72 -20.61 -16.19
N ALA A 504 -2.64 -20.93 -15.49
CA ALA A 504 -1.56 -21.75 -16.07
C ALA A 504 -2.00 -23.20 -16.27
N ALA A 505 -1.51 -23.84 -17.35
CA ALA A 505 -1.74 -25.26 -17.59
C ALA A 505 -1.26 -26.12 -16.42
N GLY A 506 -2.11 -27.03 -15.94
CA GLY A 506 -1.80 -27.90 -14.80
C GLY A 506 -1.69 -27.15 -13.46
N SER A 507 -2.26 -25.95 -13.32
CA SER A 507 -2.30 -25.19 -12.06
C SER A 507 -3.05 -25.91 -10.95
N GLY A 508 -4.03 -26.75 -11.30
CA GLY A 508 -4.96 -27.39 -10.38
C GLY A 508 -6.31 -26.67 -10.29
N LEU A 509 -6.49 -25.51 -10.92
CA LEU A 509 -7.76 -24.77 -10.88
C LEU A 509 -8.93 -25.60 -11.44
N ALA A 510 -8.72 -26.37 -12.52
CA ALA A 510 -9.75 -27.25 -13.07
C ALA A 510 -10.21 -28.30 -12.04
N GLN A 511 -9.27 -28.95 -11.33
CA GLN A 511 -9.55 -29.88 -10.25
C GLN A 511 -10.27 -29.22 -9.07
N ASP A 512 -9.89 -28.00 -8.72
CA ASP A 512 -10.56 -27.23 -7.68
C ASP A 512 -12.02 -26.96 -8.06
N ILE A 513 -12.29 -26.56 -9.32
CA ILE A 513 -13.63 -26.35 -9.87
C ILE A 513 -14.47 -27.63 -9.79
N GLU A 514 -13.91 -28.79 -10.14
CA GLU A 514 -14.59 -30.08 -10.02
C GLU A 514 -15.04 -30.40 -8.58
N THR A 515 -14.53 -29.70 -7.55
CA THR A 515 -14.94 -29.88 -6.15
C THR A 515 -15.98 -28.86 -5.68
N ALA A 516 -16.30 -27.84 -6.47
CA ALA A 516 -17.26 -26.82 -6.11
C ALA A 516 -18.71 -27.28 -6.31
N ASP A 517 -19.64 -26.75 -5.56
CA ASP A 517 -21.10 -26.94 -5.74
C ASP A 517 -21.65 -25.82 -6.62
N PHE A 518 -21.15 -24.60 -6.44
CA PHE A 518 -21.55 -23.40 -7.18
C PHE A 518 -20.35 -22.61 -7.68
N LEU A 519 -20.56 -21.88 -8.79
CA LEU A 519 -19.60 -20.90 -9.29
C LEU A 519 -20.30 -19.56 -9.44
N VAL A 520 -19.65 -18.47 -8.99
CA VAL A 520 -20.02 -17.10 -9.31
C VAL A 520 -18.93 -16.50 -10.19
N LEU A 521 -19.24 -16.39 -11.47
CA LEU A 521 -18.30 -15.91 -12.47
C LEU A 521 -18.73 -14.55 -13.01
N THR A 522 -17.79 -13.61 -13.21
CA THR A 522 -18.12 -12.25 -13.54
C THR A 522 -17.47 -11.78 -14.84
N ASN A 523 -18.23 -11.03 -15.64
CA ASN A 523 -17.76 -10.27 -16.80
C ASN A 523 -17.47 -8.79 -16.47
N ILE A 524 -17.32 -8.44 -15.20
CA ILE A 524 -17.10 -7.06 -14.75
C ILE A 524 -15.75 -6.53 -15.27
N TRP A 525 -14.73 -7.38 -15.30
CA TRP A 525 -13.35 -7.02 -15.63
C TRP A 525 -12.93 -7.47 -17.03
N THR A 526 -13.86 -7.92 -17.87
CA THR A 526 -13.59 -8.44 -19.23
C THR A 526 -12.84 -7.44 -20.10
N GLY A 527 -13.19 -6.14 -19.99
CA GLY A 527 -12.50 -5.05 -20.67
C GLY A 527 -11.14 -4.67 -20.11
N TRP A 528 -10.68 -5.33 -19.04
CA TRP A 528 -9.36 -5.05 -18.46
C TRP A 528 -8.25 -5.50 -19.40
N ASN A 529 -7.44 -4.57 -19.87
CA ASN A 529 -6.33 -4.87 -20.76
C ASN A 529 -5.06 -4.16 -20.26
N GLU A 530 -3.98 -4.92 -20.14
CA GLU A 530 -2.66 -4.41 -19.76
C GLU A 530 -1.60 -4.97 -20.71
N PRO A 531 -0.52 -4.25 -20.99
CA PRO A 531 0.54 -4.72 -21.88
C PRO A 531 1.47 -5.71 -21.15
N ASN A 532 0.89 -6.76 -20.63
CA ASN A 532 1.58 -7.86 -19.93
C ASN A 532 0.84 -9.18 -20.19
N ALA A 533 1.35 -10.28 -19.66
CA ALA A 533 0.80 -11.61 -19.90
C ALA A 533 -0.62 -11.84 -19.32
N SER A 534 -1.17 -10.91 -18.50
CA SER A 534 -2.56 -11.01 -18.04
C SER A 534 -3.57 -10.86 -19.18
N SER A 535 -3.16 -10.29 -20.31
CA SER A 535 -4.00 -10.17 -21.51
C SER A 535 -3.98 -11.41 -22.42
N GLU A 536 -3.10 -12.36 -22.14
CA GLU A 536 -2.98 -13.60 -22.91
C GLU A 536 -3.97 -14.64 -22.40
N TYR A 537 -4.53 -15.42 -23.34
CA TYR A 537 -5.33 -16.59 -23.00
C TYR A 537 -4.40 -17.77 -22.75
N LEU A 538 -4.44 -18.35 -21.53
CA LEU A 538 -3.62 -19.49 -21.18
C LEU A 538 -4.42 -20.81 -21.27
N SER A 539 -4.53 -21.58 -20.19
CA SER A 539 -5.17 -22.88 -20.21
C SER A 539 -6.68 -22.80 -20.27
N GLN A 540 -7.30 -23.60 -21.16
CA GLN A 540 -8.75 -23.80 -21.22
C GLN A 540 -9.26 -24.90 -20.28
N GLU A 541 -8.38 -25.56 -19.51
CA GLU A 541 -8.76 -26.68 -18.63
C GLU A 541 -9.85 -26.27 -17.64
N ALA A 542 -9.78 -25.07 -17.05
CA ALA A 542 -10.77 -24.59 -16.11
C ALA A 542 -12.12 -24.29 -16.76
N ASN A 543 -12.14 -23.62 -17.92
CA ASN A 543 -13.36 -23.38 -18.69
C ASN A 543 -14.03 -24.71 -19.13
N GLN A 544 -13.23 -25.69 -19.54
CA GLN A 544 -13.75 -27.02 -19.92
C GLN A 544 -14.33 -27.73 -18.70
N ALA A 545 -13.68 -27.66 -17.52
CA ALA A 545 -14.22 -28.27 -16.31
C ALA A 545 -15.60 -27.68 -15.93
N VAL A 546 -15.82 -26.39 -16.18
CA VAL A 546 -17.14 -25.77 -16.00
C VAL A 546 -18.14 -26.34 -16.99
N ALA A 547 -17.80 -26.38 -18.27
CA ALA A 547 -18.71 -26.90 -19.33
C ALA A 547 -19.12 -28.38 -19.09
N ASP A 548 -18.19 -29.17 -18.57
CA ASP A 548 -18.39 -30.61 -18.36
C ASP A 548 -19.17 -30.94 -17.07
N ASN A 549 -19.16 -30.03 -16.06
CA ASN A 549 -19.69 -30.35 -14.72
C ASN A 549 -20.79 -29.42 -14.24
N PHE A 550 -21.02 -28.27 -14.90
CA PHE A 550 -21.92 -27.23 -14.40
C PHE A 550 -22.93 -26.78 -15.46
N CYS A 551 -24.11 -26.35 -14.99
CA CYS A 551 -25.15 -25.72 -15.78
C CYS A 551 -25.24 -24.22 -15.39
N LEU A 552 -25.31 -23.33 -16.37
CA LEU A 552 -25.64 -21.93 -16.14
C LEU A 552 -27.12 -21.83 -15.72
N ILE A 553 -27.38 -21.39 -14.49
CA ILE A 553 -28.72 -21.29 -13.92
C ILE A 553 -29.24 -19.88 -13.82
N ARG A 554 -28.37 -18.88 -13.68
CA ARG A 554 -28.73 -17.46 -13.57
C ARG A 554 -27.70 -16.57 -14.27
N ALA A 555 -28.18 -15.49 -14.85
CA ALA A 555 -27.36 -14.42 -15.43
C ALA A 555 -28.01 -13.07 -15.17
N PHE A 556 -27.24 -12.08 -14.71
CA PHE A 556 -27.70 -10.77 -14.25
C PHE A 556 -27.09 -9.65 -15.09
N GLU A 557 -27.86 -8.57 -15.33
CA GLU A 557 -27.43 -7.34 -16.00
C GLU A 557 -26.59 -7.61 -17.28
N GLU A 558 -27.20 -8.26 -18.29
CA GLU A 558 -26.54 -8.62 -19.54
C GLU A 558 -25.28 -9.47 -19.32
N ASN A 559 -25.38 -10.46 -18.45
CA ASN A 559 -24.31 -11.42 -18.11
C ASN A 559 -23.10 -10.79 -17.37
N LEU A 560 -23.25 -9.67 -16.66
CA LEU A 560 -22.20 -9.16 -15.79
C LEU A 560 -21.83 -10.13 -14.68
N VAL A 561 -22.84 -10.84 -14.13
CA VAL A 561 -22.66 -11.87 -13.11
C VAL A 561 -23.41 -13.12 -13.53
N LEU A 562 -22.75 -14.27 -13.39
CA LEU A 562 -23.26 -15.60 -13.78
C LEU A 562 -23.22 -16.51 -12.56
N ILE A 563 -24.29 -17.29 -12.33
CA ILE A 563 -24.30 -18.38 -11.36
C ILE A 563 -24.38 -19.70 -12.14
N PHE A 564 -23.41 -20.56 -11.88
CA PHE A 564 -23.41 -21.95 -12.34
C PHE A 564 -23.60 -22.86 -11.13
N GLU A 565 -24.41 -23.90 -11.31
CA GLU A 565 -24.65 -24.97 -10.35
C GLU A 565 -24.16 -26.29 -10.92
N ARG A 566 -23.61 -27.15 -10.09
CA ARG A 566 -23.20 -28.49 -10.49
C ARG A 566 -24.40 -29.29 -11.01
N CYS A 567 -24.26 -29.88 -12.18
CA CYS A 567 -25.33 -30.70 -12.79
C CYS A 567 -24.76 -31.97 -13.44
N GLU A 568 -25.56 -33.04 -13.47
CA GLU A 568 -25.14 -34.29 -14.10
C GLU A 568 -24.95 -34.12 -15.62
N GLY A 569 -23.78 -34.46 -16.11
CA GLY A 569 -23.42 -34.39 -17.54
C GLY A 569 -23.06 -32.99 -18.04
N GLY A 570 -23.04 -31.97 -17.17
CA GLY A 570 -22.72 -30.61 -17.52
C GLY A 570 -23.72 -29.93 -18.46
N GLY A 571 -23.68 -28.61 -18.56
CA GLY A 571 -24.50 -27.81 -19.49
C GLY A 571 -23.88 -27.66 -20.88
N GLY A 572 -22.63 -28.09 -21.08
CA GLY A 572 -21.89 -27.90 -22.33
C GLY A 572 -21.59 -26.42 -22.65
N VAL A 573 -21.81 -25.52 -21.71
CA VAL A 573 -21.59 -24.08 -21.87
C VAL A 573 -20.28 -23.70 -21.23
N SER A 574 -19.30 -23.29 -22.04
CA SER A 574 -18.10 -22.67 -21.54
C SER A 574 -18.43 -21.24 -21.02
N PRO A 575 -18.02 -20.86 -19.81
CA PRO A 575 -18.30 -19.53 -19.32
C PRO A 575 -17.60 -18.44 -20.15
N ALA A 576 -16.50 -18.75 -20.83
CA ALA A 576 -15.83 -17.86 -21.78
C ALA A 576 -16.68 -17.52 -23.03
N ASP A 577 -17.62 -18.40 -23.38
CA ASP A 577 -18.52 -18.19 -24.53
C ASP A 577 -19.74 -17.34 -24.19
N VAL A 578 -19.93 -16.95 -22.94
CA VAL A 578 -21.06 -16.10 -22.49
C VAL A 578 -20.64 -14.63 -22.60
N PRO A 579 -21.13 -13.89 -23.62
CA PRO A 579 -20.72 -12.52 -23.82
C PRO A 579 -21.23 -11.63 -22.67
N GLY A 580 -20.34 -10.86 -22.07
CA GLY A 580 -20.72 -9.89 -21.04
C GLY A 580 -21.18 -8.56 -21.64
N ARG A 581 -21.75 -7.69 -20.77
CA ARG A 581 -22.20 -6.33 -21.10
C ARG A 581 -21.08 -5.46 -21.66
N TYR A 582 -19.87 -5.59 -21.15
CA TYR A 582 -18.71 -4.84 -21.61
C TYR A 582 -17.97 -5.62 -22.69
N PRO A 583 -17.76 -5.03 -23.86
CA PRO A 583 -17.03 -5.73 -24.93
C PRO A 583 -15.58 -5.99 -24.51
N LEU A 584 -15.02 -7.05 -25.04
CA LEU A 584 -13.57 -7.24 -25.01
C LEU A 584 -12.89 -6.02 -25.65
N PRO A 585 -11.72 -5.59 -25.15
CA PRO A 585 -10.95 -4.54 -25.82
C PRO A 585 -10.68 -4.99 -27.26
N GLU A 586 -10.86 -4.09 -28.23
CA GLU A 586 -10.45 -4.34 -29.60
C GLU A 586 -8.96 -4.68 -29.60
N ASP A 587 -8.58 -5.73 -30.29
CA ASP A 587 -7.18 -6.14 -30.41
C ASP A 587 -6.39 -4.98 -31.05
N PRO A 588 -5.39 -4.39 -30.35
CA PRO A 588 -4.62 -3.30 -30.92
C PRO A 588 -3.77 -3.70 -32.13
N ALA A 589 -3.80 -4.99 -32.54
CA ALA A 589 -3.11 -5.55 -33.70
C ALA A 589 -4.01 -5.72 -34.94
N GLY A 590 -5.31 -5.28 -34.91
CA GLY A 590 -6.20 -5.26 -36.06
C GLY A 590 -5.98 -4.09 -37.00
#